data_d0e87df7f2227444287080dd264b2b4e
#
_entry.id   d0e87df7f2227444287080dd264b2b4e
#
_cell.length_a   1.000
_cell.length_b   1.000
_cell.length_c   1.000
_cell.angle_alpha   90.00
_cell.angle_beta   90.00
_cell.angle_gamma   90.00
#
_symmetry.space_group_name_H-M   'P 1'
#
loop_
_entity.id
_entity.type
_entity.pdbx_description
1 polymer ?
#
loop_
_entity_poly.entity_id
_entity_poly.type
_entity_poly.pdbx_seq_one_letter_code
_entity_poly.pdbx_strand_id
1 'polypeptide(L)'
;VRLVGSEMCIRDSYSPAGTVLISPVALFPTESMARAVMAYLGAASIIGAIALASWMVSRRWFHIAFPLTVSFFFITPEPVQWTLALTNINGFMLLLEVLFVWLSLRLREKGVGWKGHFNRPEAWAAGIVAGIAVSIKPQFGVLFIVPLAFAQVAVVAVAALVSIVTFAIGWFTIAEPELFFTNLVPYLSEPRPRFNGSIGGLAIVHGWSDATVMALTVLTVVGTLAAVVTLWRWKEVDPVMFSFTAIAVCFAGGFMVSGLMQNYYAIWFIPFVLTVCRPRSPMHWPVTVLALLLTVANPLWPATGNATIDEMVTHMPGFMFMALPLIVATWGAVQIVKDRSEPEAVVEPESLRSN
;
A
#
# COMPACT_ATOMS: atom_id res chain seq x y z
N VAL A 1 -32.02 -6.51 -0.24
CA VAL A 1 -31.93 -6.30 1.22
C VAL A 1 -31.52 -4.85 1.43
N ARG A 2 -32.44 -3.99 1.89
CA ARG A 2 -32.14 -2.61 2.27
C ARG A 2 -31.39 -2.65 3.59
N LEU A 3 -30.09 -2.36 3.55
CA LEU A 3 -29.32 -1.99 4.72
C LEU A 3 -29.69 -0.53 5.06
N VAL A 4 -30.81 -0.37 5.75
CA VAL A 4 -31.32 0.94 6.19
C VAL A 4 -30.37 1.50 7.23
N GLY A 5 -29.83 2.67 6.97
CA GLY A 5 -28.86 3.38 7.84
C GLY A 5 -27.43 3.41 7.35
N SER A 6 -27.04 2.57 6.39
CA SER A 6 -25.71 2.53 5.78
C SER A 6 -25.73 2.82 4.28
N GLU A 7 -26.82 3.38 3.76
CA GLU A 7 -26.99 3.63 2.31
C GLU A 7 -25.88 4.51 1.72
N MET A 8 -25.24 5.34 2.52
CA MET A 8 -24.08 6.15 2.10
C MET A 8 -22.73 5.40 2.10
N CYS A 9 -22.61 4.23 2.75
CA CYS A 9 -21.29 3.62 2.95
C CYS A 9 -20.94 2.49 1.97
N ILE A 10 -21.87 1.85 1.30
CA ILE A 10 -21.58 0.71 0.40
C ILE A 10 -21.96 1.03 -1.05
N ARG A 11 -23.13 1.61 -1.27
CA ARG A 11 -23.64 1.86 -2.62
C ARG A 11 -22.83 2.93 -3.37
N ASP A 12 -22.32 3.92 -2.63
CA ASP A 12 -21.64 5.10 -3.18
C ASP A 12 -20.12 5.10 -2.93
N SER A 13 -19.55 3.99 -2.40
CA SER A 13 -18.13 3.96 -1.98
C SER A 13 -17.26 3.02 -2.80
N TYR A 14 -17.83 2.20 -3.68
CA TYR A 14 -17.10 1.21 -4.48
C TYR A 14 -17.52 1.24 -5.94
N SER A 15 -16.58 0.86 -6.82
CA SER A 15 -16.87 0.61 -8.23
C SER A 15 -17.92 -0.51 -8.38
N PRO A 16 -18.61 -0.64 -9.52
CA PRO A 16 -19.47 -1.78 -9.80
C PRO A 16 -18.79 -3.13 -9.55
N ALA A 17 -17.52 -3.26 -9.95
CA ALA A 17 -16.69 -4.45 -9.69
C ALA A 17 -16.49 -4.68 -8.19
N GLY A 18 -16.14 -3.65 -7.45
CA GLY A 18 -15.93 -3.73 -6.00
C GLY A 18 -17.20 -4.13 -5.25
N THR A 19 -18.33 -3.57 -5.66
CA THR A 19 -19.64 -3.89 -5.05
C THR A 19 -19.99 -5.36 -5.23
N VAL A 20 -19.78 -5.94 -6.42
CA VAL A 20 -20.00 -7.39 -6.66
C VAL A 20 -19.08 -8.24 -5.77
N LEU A 21 -17.78 -7.89 -5.71
CA LEU A 21 -16.80 -8.67 -4.93
C LEU A 21 -17.08 -8.62 -3.42
N ILE A 22 -17.71 -7.55 -2.93
CA ILE A 22 -18.07 -7.39 -1.51
C ILE A 22 -19.48 -7.88 -1.22
N SER A 23 -20.33 -8.07 -2.24
CA SER A 23 -21.74 -8.46 -2.09
C SER A 23 -21.99 -9.71 -1.23
N PRO A 24 -21.09 -10.71 -1.09
CA PRO A 24 -21.30 -11.82 -0.18
C PRO A 24 -21.53 -11.40 1.29
N VAL A 25 -21.09 -10.21 1.68
CA VAL A 25 -21.35 -9.65 3.01
C VAL A 25 -22.86 -9.43 3.25
N ALA A 26 -23.65 -9.19 2.19
CA ALA A 26 -25.09 -9.04 2.29
C ALA A 26 -25.85 -10.35 2.59
N LEU A 27 -25.19 -11.50 2.55
CA LEU A 27 -25.78 -12.81 2.87
C LEU A 27 -25.91 -13.03 4.39
N PHE A 28 -25.26 -12.22 5.23
CA PHE A 28 -25.39 -12.35 6.68
C PHE A 28 -26.80 -11.90 7.14
N PRO A 29 -27.41 -12.64 8.07
CA PRO A 29 -28.79 -12.38 8.52
C PRO A 29 -28.99 -11.01 9.16
N THR A 30 -27.97 -10.48 9.82
CA THR A 30 -28.00 -9.17 10.51
C THR A 30 -26.76 -8.36 10.22
N GLU A 31 -26.87 -7.03 10.28
CA GLU A 31 -25.75 -6.12 10.16
C GLU A 31 -24.70 -6.37 11.24
N SER A 32 -25.11 -6.60 12.48
CA SER A 32 -24.19 -6.88 13.59
C SER A 32 -23.36 -8.14 13.37
N MET A 33 -23.98 -9.19 12.82
CA MET A 33 -23.27 -10.42 12.44
C MET A 33 -22.29 -10.17 11.30
N ALA A 34 -22.73 -9.46 10.25
CA ALA A 34 -21.85 -9.08 9.14
C ALA A 34 -20.62 -8.30 9.64
N ARG A 35 -20.83 -7.29 10.48
CA ARG A 35 -19.76 -6.47 11.06
C ARG A 35 -18.81 -7.31 11.92
N ALA A 36 -19.34 -8.17 12.80
CA ALA A 36 -18.50 -9.04 13.63
C ALA A 36 -17.64 -9.98 12.78
N VAL A 37 -18.25 -10.68 11.80
CA VAL A 37 -17.51 -11.59 10.91
C VAL A 37 -16.46 -10.85 10.12
N MET A 38 -16.79 -9.69 9.54
CA MET A 38 -15.83 -8.88 8.77
C MET A 38 -14.68 -8.36 9.64
N ALA A 39 -14.94 -7.99 10.90
CA ALA A 39 -13.88 -7.58 11.83
C ALA A 39 -12.93 -8.74 12.15
N TYR A 40 -13.44 -9.94 12.46
CA TYR A 40 -12.61 -11.12 12.72
C TYR A 40 -11.81 -11.58 11.49
N LEU A 41 -12.46 -11.64 10.33
CA LEU A 41 -11.77 -12.00 9.08
C LEU A 41 -10.75 -10.91 8.68
N GLY A 42 -11.06 -9.64 8.91
CA GLY A 42 -10.13 -8.54 8.72
C GLY A 42 -8.90 -8.66 9.62
N ALA A 43 -9.10 -8.94 10.90
CA ALA A 43 -7.99 -9.17 11.84
C ALA A 43 -7.15 -10.39 11.45
N ALA A 44 -7.79 -11.52 11.10
CA ALA A 44 -7.10 -12.71 10.61
C ALA A 44 -6.29 -12.42 9.33
N SER A 45 -6.84 -11.63 8.42
CA SER A 45 -6.15 -11.23 7.19
C SER A 45 -4.93 -10.35 7.47
N ILE A 46 -5.02 -9.41 8.42
CA ILE A 46 -3.90 -8.59 8.85
C ILE A 46 -2.79 -9.48 9.45
N ILE A 47 -3.15 -10.38 10.37
CA ILE A 47 -2.19 -11.30 10.99
C ILE A 47 -1.54 -12.20 9.93
N GLY A 48 -2.33 -12.76 9.03
CA GLY A 48 -1.85 -13.60 7.91
C GLY A 48 -0.89 -12.84 6.98
N ALA A 49 -1.22 -11.59 6.65
CA ALA A 49 -0.35 -10.72 5.86
C ALA A 49 0.99 -10.45 6.56
N ILE A 50 0.95 -10.10 7.86
CA ILE A 50 2.16 -9.87 8.66
C ILE A 50 2.99 -11.15 8.76
N ALA A 51 2.37 -12.32 8.96
CA ALA A 51 3.07 -13.60 9.01
C ALA A 51 3.79 -13.91 7.69
N LEU A 52 3.08 -13.77 6.55
CA LEU A 52 3.64 -14.03 5.24
C LEU A 52 4.76 -13.02 4.90
N ALA A 53 4.53 -11.72 5.14
CA ALA A 53 5.55 -10.69 4.91
C ALA A 53 6.79 -10.90 5.80
N SER A 54 6.61 -11.22 7.09
CA SER A 54 7.70 -11.55 8.02
C SER A 54 8.52 -12.74 7.52
N TRP A 55 7.84 -13.80 7.04
CA TRP A 55 8.54 -14.94 6.43
C TRP A 55 9.29 -14.52 5.16
N MET A 56 8.69 -13.71 4.30
CA MET A 56 9.34 -13.25 3.06
C MET A 56 10.63 -12.47 3.34
N VAL A 57 10.64 -11.60 4.35
CA VAL A 57 11.82 -10.77 4.66
C VAL A 57 12.89 -11.52 5.46
N SER A 58 12.51 -12.47 6.34
CA SER A 58 13.43 -13.16 7.25
C SER A 58 13.78 -14.58 6.81
N ARG A 59 12.97 -15.18 5.93
CA ARG A 59 12.98 -16.60 5.56
C ARG A 59 12.77 -17.57 6.75
N ARG A 60 12.19 -17.06 7.84
CA ARG A 60 11.90 -17.83 9.06
C ARG A 60 10.46 -17.57 9.51
N TRP A 61 9.62 -18.61 9.64
CA TRP A 61 8.22 -18.47 10.05
C TRP A 61 8.05 -17.92 11.48
N PHE A 62 8.95 -18.24 12.38
CA PHE A 62 8.91 -17.81 13.78
C PHE A 62 9.93 -16.71 14.08
N HIS A 63 10.21 -15.84 13.10
CA HIS A 63 11.08 -14.69 13.33
C HIS A 63 10.39 -13.70 14.28
N ILE A 64 11.19 -13.11 15.19
CA ILE A 64 10.69 -12.15 16.20
C ILE A 64 9.95 -10.95 15.61
N ALA A 65 10.24 -10.57 14.36
CA ALA A 65 9.56 -9.49 13.66
C ALA A 65 8.05 -9.74 13.55
N PHE A 66 7.60 -11.00 13.41
CA PHE A 66 6.17 -11.31 13.33
C PHE A 66 5.42 -10.90 14.61
N PRO A 67 5.70 -11.47 15.81
CA PRO A 67 4.96 -11.11 17.02
C PRO A 67 5.14 -9.64 17.42
N LEU A 68 6.32 -9.04 17.19
CA LEU A 68 6.54 -7.62 17.49
C LEU A 68 5.67 -6.73 16.59
N THR A 69 5.59 -7.03 15.29
CA THR A 69 4.76 -6.25 14.36
C THR A 69 3.27 -6.41 14.67
N VAL A 70 2.81 -7.65 14.94
CA VAL A 70 1.42 -7.88 15.37
C VAL A 70 1.12 -7.09 16.64
N SER A 71 1.95 -7.24 17.68
CA SER A 71 1.74 -6.53 18.96
C SER A 71 1.72 -5.02 18.78
N PHE A 72 2.69 -4.46 18.03
CA PHE A 72 2.76 -3.04 17.79
C PHE A 72 1.49 -2.53 17.08
N PHE A 73 1.12 -3.13 15.94
CA PHE A 73 0.02 -2.62 15.13
C PHE A 73 -1.37 -2.87 15.72
N PHE A 74 -1.55 -3.88 16.57
CA PHE A 74 -2.83 -4.13 17.24
C PHE A 74 -3.01 -3.35 18.54
N ILE A 75 -1.92 -2.93 19.19
CA ILE A 75 -1.99 -2.22 20.49
C ILE A 75 -2.02 -0.70 20.31
N THR A 76 -1.17 -0.18 19.43
CA THR A 76 -0.87 1.26 19.40
C THR A 76 -1.40 2.01 18.17
N PRO A 77 -1.26 1.55 16.93
CA PRO A 77 -1.54 2.36 15.75
C PRO A 77 -2.99 2.46 15.34
N GLU A 78 -3.37 3.67 15.00
CA GLU A 78 -4.64 4.03 14.37
C GLU A 78 -5.03 3.17 13.16
N PRO A 79 -4.12 2.86 12.21
CA PRO A 79 -4.50 2.17 10.98
C PRO A 79 -5.23 0.85 11.20
N VAL A 80 -4.77 0.02 12.12
CA VAL A 80 -5.42 -1.27 12.42
C VAL A 80 -6.70 -1.06 13.22
N GLN A 81 -6.64 -0.21 14.26
CA GLN A 81 -7.80 0.05 15.13
C GLN A 81 -8.99 0.60 14.33
N TRP A 82 -8.78 1.62 13.48
CA TRP A 82 -9.84 2.16 12.65
C TRP A 82 -10.30 1.20 11.54
N THR A 83 -9.36 0.42 10.97
CA THR A 83 -9.74 -0.62 9.99
C THR A 83 -10.71 -1.62 10.61
N LEU A 84 -10.45 -2.08 11.84
CA LEU A 84 -11.31 -3.04 12.53
C LEU A 84 -12.58 -2.41 13.08
N ALA A 85 -12.50 -1.23 13.70
CA ALA A 85 -13.65 -0.51 14.26
C ALA A 85 -14.69 -0.14 13.18
N LEU A 86 -14.22 0.31 12.01
CA LEU A 86 -15.08 0.62 10.86
C LEU A 86 -15.43 -0.62 10.03
N THR A 87 -14.91 -1.80 10.42
CA THR A 87 -15.05 -3.05 9.64
C THR A 87 -14.64 -2.88 8.17
N ASN A 88 -13.60 -2.06 7.93
CA ASN A 88 -13.14 -1.73 6.61
C ASN A 88 -12.39 -2.89 5.97
N ILE A 89 -12.51 -3.02 4.65
CA ILE A 89 -11.87 -4.10 3.87
C ILE A 89 -10.33 -4.01 3.81
N ASN A 90 -9.71 -2.98 4.39
CA ASN A 90 -8.27 -2.74 4.28
C ASN A 90 -7.39 -3.90 4.79
N GLY A 91 -7.86 -4.67 5.77
CA GLY A 91 -7.15 -5.86 6.23
C GLY A 91 -7.04 -6.94 5.13
N PHE A 92 -8.11 -7.15 4.36
CA PHE A 92 -8.08 -8.04 3.21
C PHE A 92 -7.18 -7.49 2.10
N MET A 93 -7.23 -6.17 1.87
CA MET A 93 -6.40 -5.51 0.87
C MET A 93 -4.91 -5.66 1.18
N LEU A 94 -4.52 -5.54 2.46
CA LEU A 94 -3.15 -5.82 2.91
C LEU A 94 -2.74 -7.28 2.62
N LEU A 95 -3.63 -8.25 2.87
CA LEU A 95 -3.35 -9.64 2.55
C LEU A 95 -3.18 -9.86 1.05
N LEU A 96 -4.05 -9.26 0.23
CA LEU A 96 -3.93 -9.32 -1.23
C LEU A 96 -2.62 -8.70 -1.73
N GLU A 97 -2.19 -7.57 -1.16
CA GLU A 97 -0.89 -6.95 -1.47
C GLU A 97 0.27 -7.92 -1.23
N VAL A 98 0.34 -8.51 -0.03
CA VAL A 98 1.43 -9.41 0.34
C VAL A 98 1.41 -10.70 -0.47
N LEU A 99 0.22 -11.29 -0.69
CA LEU A 99 0.04 -12.46 -1.57
C LEU A 99 0.48 -12.17 -3.00
N PHE A 100 0.10 -11.01 -3.53
CA PHE A 100 0.51 -10.58 -4.85
C PHE A 100 2.03 -10.49 -4.99
N VAL A 101 2.71 -9.83 -4.05
CA VAL A 101 4.17 -9.71 -4.06
C VAL A 101 4.81 -11.10 -3.95
N TRP A 102 4.32 -11.95 -3.05
CA TRP A 102 4.81 -13.32 -2.91
C TRP A 102 4.70 -14.12 -4.21
N LEU A 103 3.53 -14.12 -4.86
CA LEU A 103 3.29 -14.84 -6.12
C LEU A 103 4.15 -14.28 -7.26
N SER A 104 4.29 -12.96 -7.36
CA SER A 104 5.13 -12.30 -8.37
C SER A 104 6.62 -12.68 -8.20
N LEU A 105 7.10 -12.75 -6.97
CA LEU A 105 8.47 -13.16 -6.69
C LEU A 105 8.68 -14.66 -6.93
N ARG A 106 7.69 -15.50 -6.62
CA ARG A 106 7.72 -16.95 -6.99
C ARG A 106 7.78 -17.15 -8.50
N LEU A 107 7.04 -16.33 -9.27
CA LEU A 107 7.11 -16.36 -10.73
C LEU A 107 8.51 -15.96 -11.23
N ARG A 108 9.09 -14.91 -10.64
CA ARG A 108 10.45 -14.47 -10.96
C ARG A 108 11.49 -15.56 -10.72
N GLU A 109 11.39 -16.31 -9.62
CA GLU A 109 12.29 -17.42 -9.27
C GLU A 109 12.28 -18.58 -10.32
N LYS A 110 11.24 -18.68 -11.15
CA LYS A 110 11.18 -19.70 -12.22
C LYS A 110 12.10 -19.41 -13.40
N GLY A 111 12.61 -18.19 -13.53
CA GLY A 111 13.57 -17.82 -14.59
C GLY A 111 13.06 -17.96 -16.02
N VAL A 112 11.74 -17.97 -16.22
CA VAL A 112 11.12 -18.09 -17.55
C VAL A 112 10.96 -16.71 -18.20
N GLY A 113 11.16 -16.65 -19.53
CA GLY A 113 10.90 -15.41 -20.27
C GLY A 113 9.41 -15.03 -20.29
N TRP A 114 9.11 -13.80 -20.68
CA TRP A 114 7.76 -13.21 -20.60
C TRP A 114 6.66 -14.06 -21.30
N LYS A 115 6.96 -14.75 -22.42
CA LYS A 115 6.02 -15.65 -23.09
C LYS A 115 5.72 -16.90 -22.25
N GLY A 116 6.72 -17.41 -21.51
CA GLY A 116 6.57 -18.57 -20.65
C GLY A 116 5.75 -18.28 -19.39
N HIS A 117 5.56 -17.01 -19.02
CA HIS A 117 4.73 -16.64 -17.87
C HIS A 117 3.27 -17.07 -18.02
N PHE A 118 2.70 -17.06 -19.26
CA PHE A 118 1.32 -17.49 -19.49
C PHE A 118 1.05 -18.96 -19.17
N ASN A 119 2.09 -19.79 -19.14
CA ASN A 119 2.02 -21.21 -18.80
C ASN A 119 2.30 -21.50 -17.31
N ARG A 120 2.38 -20.45 -16.47
CA ARG A 120 2.70 -20.57 -15.05
C ARG A 120 1.51 -20.23 -14.17
N PRO A 121 1.12 -21.12 -13.26
CA PRO A 121 0.00 -20.87 -12.36
C PRO A 121 0.25 -19.68 -11.44
N GLU A 122 1.52 -19.40 -11.09
CA GLU A 122 1.89 -18.24 -10.29
C GLU A 122 1.52 -16.92 -10.98
N ALA A 123 1.66 -16.85 -12.31
CA ALA A 123 1.29 -15.64 -13.08
C ALA A 123 -0.23 -15.41 -13.05
N TRP A 124 -1.01 -16.48 -13.24
CA TRP A 124 -2.47 -16.41 -13.17
C TRP A 124 -2.93 -16.03 -11.76
N ALA A 125 -2.38 -16.69 -10.74
CA ALA A 125 -2.72 -16.40 -9.35
C ALA A 125 -2.36 -14.94 -8.98
N ALA A 126 -1.16 -14.46 -9.32
CA ALA A 126 -0.76 -13.08 -9.09
C ALA A 126 -1.68 -12.08 -9.82
N GLY A 127 -2.00 -12.36 -11.09
CA GLY A 127 -2.90 -11.54 -11.89
C GLY A 127 -4.31 -11.49 -11.31
N ILE A 128 -4.86 -12.63 -10.88
CA ILE A 128 -6.19 -12.69 -10.23
C ILE A 128 -6.18 -11.86 -8.94
N VAL A 129 -5.18 -12.05 -8.08
CA VAL A 129 -5.06 -11.30 -6.81
C VAL A 129 -4.97 -9.78 -7.07
N ALA A 130 -4.12 -9.36 -8.02
CA ALA A 130 -4.01 -7.94 -8.37
C ALA A 130 -5.29 -7.40 -9.01
N GLY A 131 -5.92 -8.16 -9.91
CA GLY A 131 -7.18 -7.78 -10.54
C GLY A 131 -8.31 -7.59 -9.55
N ILE A 132 -8.45 -8.49 -8.57
CA ILE A 132 -9.41 -8.35 -7.45
C ILE A 132 -9.07 -7.10 -6.63
N ALA A 133 -7.82 -6.90 -6.27
CA ALA A 133 -7.40 -5.75 -5.46
C ALA A 133 -7.74 -4.42 -6.17
N VAL A 134 -7.38 -4.28 -7.44
CA VAL A 134 -7.67 -3.08 -8.26
C VAL A 134 -9.16 -2.89 -8.50
N SER A 135 -9.93 -3.97 -8.69
CA SER A 135 -11.39 -3.91 -8.85
C SER A 135 -12.10 -3.36 -7.62
N ILE A 136 -11.62 -3.72 -6.42
CA ILE A 136 -12.17 -3.22 -5.15
C ILE A 136 -11.67 -1.79 -4.89
N LYS A 137 -10.38 -1.57 -5.03
CA LYS A 137 -9.73 -0.27 -4.76
C LYS A 137 -8.75 0.08 -5.89
N PRO A 138 -9.13 0.96 -6.84
CA PRO A 138 -8.30 1.30 -8.02
C PRO A 138 -6.89 1.81 -7.68
N GLN A 139 -6.70 2.43 -6.51
CA GLN A 139 -5.38 2.85 -6.02
C GLN A 139 -4.38 1.70 -5.87
N PHE A 140 -4.84 0.44 -5.80
CA PHE A 140 -3.97 -0.74 -5.85
C PHE A 140 -3.31 -0.97 -7.22
N GLY A 141 -3.62 -0.16 -8.23
CA GLY A 141 -2.85 -0.07 -9.47
C GLY A 141 -1.35 0.16 -9.24
N VAL A 142 -0.94 0.73 -8.10
CA VAL A 142 0.48 0.84 -7.70
C VAL A 142 1.20 -0.51 -7.60
N LEU A 143 0.48 -1.61 -7.37
CA LEU A 143 1.05 -2.95 -7.36
C LEU A 143 1.74 -3.30 -8.68
N PHE A 144 1.30 -2.73 -9.80
CA PHE A 144 1.88 -3.01 -11.11
C PHE A 144 3.34 -2.55 -11.26
N ILE A 145 3.89 -1.78 -10.30
CA ILE A 145 5.32 -1.49 -10.27
C ILE A 145 6.17 -2.78 -10.21
N VAL A 146 5.66 -3.83 -9.57
CA VAL A 146 6.36 -5.13 -9.43
C VAL A 146 6.41 -5.90 -10.76
N PRO A 147 5.29 -6.21 -11.45
CA PRO A 147 5.33 -6.88 -12.74
C PRO A 147 6.00 -6.03 -13.83
N LEU A 148 5.96 -4.70 -13.75
CA LEU A 148 6.73 -3.84 -14.65
C LEU A 148 8.25 -4.01 -14.42
N ALA A 149 8.69 -4.05 -13.16
CA ALA A 149 10.10 -4.23 -12.84
C ALA A 149 10.66 -5.59 -13.29
N PHE A 150 9.82 -6.64 -13.26
CA PHE A 150 10.20 -8.02 -13.60
C PHE A 150 9.68 -8.50 -14.96
N ALA A 151 9.17 -7.58 -15.80
CA ALA A 151 8.62 -7.88 -17.13
C ALA A 151 7.55 -9.00 -17.14
N GLN A 152 6.69 -9.04 -16.12
CA GLN A 152 5.66 -10.07 -15.91
C GLN A 152 4.35 -9.72 -16.66
N VAL A 153 4.41 -9.66 -17.99
CA VAL A 153 3.29 -9.23 -18.84
C VAL A 153 2.02 -10.05 -18.60
N ALA A 154 2.15 -11.37 -18.38
CA ALA A 154 1.00 -12.23 -18.13
C ALA A 154 0.22 -11.82 -16.85
N VAL A 155 0.93 -11.39 -15.79
CA VAL A 155 0.30 -10.90 -14.56
C VAL A 155 -0.57 -9.68 -14.84
N VAL A 156 -0.04 -8.72 -15.62
CA VAL A 156 -0.79 -7.50 -15.99
C VAL A 156 -1.99 -7.84 -16.87
N ALA A 157 -1.81 -8.73 -17.86
CA ALA A 157 -2.90 -9.14 -18.75
C ALA A 157 -4.04 -9.85 -17.99
N VAL A 158 -3.69 -10.77 -17.09
CA VAL A 158 -4.69 -11.48 -16.27
C VAL A 158 -5.39 -10.52 -15.31
N ALA A 159 -4.66 -9.60 -14.67
CA ALA A 159 -5.26 -8.60 -13.78
C ALA A 159 -6.23 -7.69 -14.55
N ALA A 160 -5.87 -7.24 -15.75
CA ALA A 160 -6.75 -6.45 -16.61
C ALA A 160 -8.01 -7.25 -16.97
N LEU A 161 -7.84 -8.52 -17.37
CA LEU A 161 -8.98 -9.39 -17.69
C LEU A 161 -9.92 -9.54 -16.50
N VAL A 162 -9.40 -9.82 -15.30
CA VAL A 162 -10.20 -9.94 -14.07
C VAL A 162 -10.95 -8.63 -13.78
N SER A 163 -10.27 -7.49 -13.88
CA SER A 163 -10.90 -6.19 -13.65
C SER A 163 -12.00 -5.88 -14.66
N ILE A 164 -11.78 -6.17 -15.94
CA ILE A 164 -12.79 -5.99 -17.00
C ILE A 164 -14.00 -6.91 -16.74
N VAL A 165 -13.76 -8.19 -16.46
CA VAL A 165 -14.84 -9.16 -16.23
C VAL A 165 -15.66 -8.79 -14.99
N THR A 166 -15.00 -8.47 -13.87
CA THR A 166 -15.71 -8.10 -12.63
C THR A 166 -16.45 -6.77 -12.79
N PHE A 167 -15.90 -5.81 -13.53
CA PHE A 167 -16.59 -4.56 -13.85
C PHE A 167 -17.81 -4.82 -14.73
N ALA A 168 -17.68 -5.63 -15.77
CA ALA A 168 -18.81 -5.99 -16.64
C ALA A 168 -19.92 -6.71 -15.88
N ILE A 169 -19.56 -7.69 -15.02
CA ILE A 169 -20.54 -8.36 -14.16
C ILE A 169 -21.25 -7.32 -13.27
N GLY A 170 -20.51 -6.44 -12.62
CA GLY A 170 -21.08 -5.39 -11.77
C GLY A 170 -21.98 -4.45 -12.55
N TRP A 171 -21.56 -4.04 -13.74
CA TRP A 171 -22.34 -3.14 -14.58
C TRP A 171 -23.72 -3.70 -14.96
N PHE A 172 -23.81 -5.00 -15.23
CA PHE A 172 -25.05 -5.66 -15.66
C PHE A 172 -25.88 -6.23 -14.50
N THR A 173 -25.34 -6.30 -13.27
CA THR A 173 -26.04 -6.93 -12.13
C THR A 173 -26.43 -5.95 -11.03
N ILE A 174 -25.79 -4.78 -10.96
CA ILE A 174 -26.07 -3.76 -9.94
C ILE A 174 -27.15 -2.81 -10.48
N ALA A 175 -28.08 -2.43 -9.62
CA ALA A 175 -29.02 -1.37 -9.94
C ALA A 175 -28.27 -0.02 -10.00
N GLU A 176 -28.50 0.76 -11.06
CA GLU A 176 -27.96 2.12 -11.25
C GLU A 176 -26.41 2.17 -11.25
N PRO A 177 -25.72 1.35 -12.07
CA PRO A 177 -24.25 1.30 -12.09
C PRO A 177 -23.61 2.63 -12.56
N GLU A 178 -24.35 3.48 -13.26
CA GLU A 178 -23.96 4.82 -13.70
C GLU A 178 -23.68 5.78 -12.53
N LEU A 179 -24.23 5.54 -11.34
CA LEU A 179 -23.93 6.32 -10.14
C LEU A 179 -22.45 6.27 -9.76
N PHE A 180 -21.75 5.24 -10.22
CA PHE A 180 -20.28 5.22 -10.08
C PHE A 180 -19.63 6.43 -10.75
N PHE A 181 -20.02 6.76 -11.97
CA PHE A 181 -19.44 7.87 -12.73
C PHE A 181 -20.03 9.23 -12.36
N THR A 182 -21.31 9.28 -12.03
CA THR A 182 -22.02 10.53 -11.75
C THR A 182 -21.89 11.01 -10.31
N ASN A 183 -21.67 10.09 -9.36
CA ASN A 183 -21.61 10.41 -7.94
C ASN A 183 -20.25 10.09 -7.34
N LEU A 184 -19.76 8.82 -7.47
CA LEU A 184 -18.55 8.41 -6.76
C LEU A 184 -17.29 9.02 -7.33
N VAL A 185 -17.11 9.05 -8.66
CA VAL A 185 -15.91 9.61 -9.28
C VAL A 185 -15.75 11.11 -8.95
N PRO A 186 -16.78 11.96 -9.10
CA PRO A 186 -16.73 13.35 -8.64
C PRO A 186 -16.43 13.47 -7.14
N TYR A 187 -17.12 12.69 -6.32
CA TYR A 187 -16.90 12.70 -4.87
C TYR A 187 -15.47 12.34 -4.45
N LEU A 188 -14.81 11.41 -5.14
CA LEU A 188 -13.41 11.03 -4.87
C LEU A 188 -12.40 12.05 -5.41
N SER A 189 -12.77 12.83 -6.42
CA SER A 189 -11.91 13.85 -7.02
C SER A 189 -11.94 15.19 -6.27
N GLU A 190 -12.98 15.46 -5.48
CA GLU A 190 -13.08 16.69 -4.69
C GLU A 190 -12.32 16.55 -3.36
N PRO A 191 -11.27 17.34 -3.12
CA PRO A 191 -10.60 17.39 -1.84
C PRO A 191 -11.55 17.85 -0.73
N ARG A 192 -11.50 17.22 0.42
CA ARG A 192 -12.31 17.55 1.60
C ARG A 192 -11.42 17.92 2.77
N PRO A 193 -11.85 18.86 3.65
CA PRO A 193 -11.02 19.32 4.77
C PRO A 193 -10.97 18.33 5.95
N ARG A 194 -11.91 17.37 6.04
CA ARG A 194 -12.02 16.47 7.20
C ARG A 194 -11.56 15.06 6.84
N PHE A 195 -10.75 14.46 7.72
CA PHE A 195 -10.22 13.10 7.58
C PHE A 195 -9.51 12.86 6.24
N ASN A 196 -8.83 13.90 5.73
CA ASN A 196 -8.16 13.88 4.46
C ASN A 196 -6.77 14.51 4.54
N GLY A 197 -5.74 13.67 4.57
CA GLY A 197 -4.34 14.09 4.59
C GLY A 197 -3.73 14.32 3.22
N SER A 198 -4.51 14.30 2.10
CA SER A 198 -3.98 14.61 0.76
C SER A 198 -3.56 16.08 0.64
N ILE A 199 -2.72 16.40 -0.35
CA ILE A 199 -2.29 17.80 -0.58
C ILE A 199 -3.50 18.72 -0.73
N GLY A 200 -4.54 18.28 -1.47
CA GLY A 200 -5.77 19.08 -1.61
C GLY A 200 -6.53 19.25 -0.29
N GLY A 201 -6.62 18.19 0.53
CA GLY A 201 -7.25 18.27 1.86
C GLY A 201 -6.50 19.20 2.81
N LEU A 202 -5.18 19.05 2.88
CA LEU A 202 -4.30 19.92 3.68
C LEU A 202 -4.37 21.39 3.21
N ALA A 203 -4.44 21.62 1.90
CA ALA A 203 -4.54 22.95 1.33
C ALA A 203 -5.79 23.71 1.80
N ILE A 204 -6.94 23.02 1.83
CA ILE A 204 -8.19 23.63 2.32
C ILE A 204 -8.07 24.00 3.79
N VAL A 205 -7.51 23.09 4.61
CA VAL A 205 -7.38 23.32 6.06
C VAL A 205 -6.40 24.45 6.37
N HIS A 206 -5.25 24.47 5.70
CA HIS A 206 -4.18 25.43 5.98
C HIS A 206 -4.24 26.68 5.09
N GLY A 207 -5.24 26.82 4.23
CA GLY A 207 -5.40 27.99 3.36
C GLY A 207 -4.25 28.16 2.35
N TRP A 208 -3.73 27.06 1.80
CA TRP A 208 -2.62 27.13 0.83
C TRP A 208 -3.07 27.71 -0.51
N SER A 209 -2.19 28.47 -1.14
CA SER A 209 -2.42 28.97 -2.49
C SER A 209 -2.33 27.84 -3.53
N ASP A 210 -2.98 28.02 -4.69
CA ASP A 210 -2.89 27.08 -5.81
C ASP A 210 -1.44 26.85 -6.25
N ALA A 211 -0.60 27.87 -6.20
CA ALA A 211 0.82 27.76 -6.49
C ALA A 211 1.53 26.81 -5.50
N THR A 212 1.19 26.89 -4.20
CA THR A 212 1.72 25.99 -3.18
C THR A 212 1.26 24.55 -3.42
N VAL A 213 -0.03 24.36 -3.70
CA VAL A 213 -0.61 23.05 -4.02
C VAL A 213 0.10 22.43 -5.22
N MET A 214 0.27 23.21 -6.30
CA MET A 214 0.97 22.75 -7.51
C MET A 214 2.43 22.39 -7.20
N ALA A 215 3.16 23.22 -6.48
CA ALA A 215 4.56 22.98 -6.12
C ALA A 215 4.71 21.69 -5.30
N LEU A 216 3.87 21.49 -4.28
CA LEU A 216 3.89 20.27 -3.44
C LEU A 216 3.48 19.04 -4.22
N THR A 217 2.52 19.13 -5.13
CA THR A 217 2.12 18.05 -6.03
C THR A 217 3.29 17.65 -6.94
N VAL A 218 3.93 18.60 -7.60
CA VAL A 218 5.11 18.34 -8.45
C VAL A 218 6.24 17.75 -7.63
N LEU A 219 6.54 18.29 -6.46
CA LEU A 219 7.58 17.76 -5.56
C LEU A 219 7.30 16.32 -5.16
N THR A 220 6.05 16.00 -4.81
CA THR A 220 5.65 14.64 -4.43
C THR A 220 5.77 13.67 -5.61
N VAL A 221 5.31 14.04 -6.80
CA VAL A 221 5.43 13.22 -8.00
C VAL A 221 6.89 12.98 -8.36
N VAL A 222 7.70 14.04 -8.41
CA VAL A 222 9.15 13.94 -8.71
C VAL A 222 9.87 13.11 -7.65
N GLY A 223 9.56 13.32 -6.36
CA GLY A 223 10.11 12.54 -5.26
C GLY A 223 9.75 11.05 -5.38
N THR A 224 8.51 10.72 -5.75
CA THR A 224 8.05 9.34 -5.95
C THR A 224 8.79 8.69 -7.12
N LEU A 225 8.88 9.36 -8.25
CA LEU A 225 9.61 8.87 -9.42
C LEU A 225 11.11 8.69 -9.11
N ALA A 226 11.74 9.67 -8.43
CA ALA A 226 13.13 9.59 -8.02
C ALA A 226 13.37 8.40 -7.07
N ALA A 227 12.46 8.17 -6.11
CA ALA A 227 12.54 7.02 -5.22
C ALA A 227 12.47 5.70 -5.98
N VAL A 228 11.51 5.55 -6.91
CA VAL A 228 11.39 4.35 -7.73
C VAL A 228 12.65 4.13 -8.58
N VAL A 229 13.16 5.18 -9.23
CA VAL A 229 14.37 5.11 -10.06
C VAL A 229 15.60 4.72 -9.23
N THR A 230 15.78 5.32 -8.06
CA THR A 230 16.90 4.97 -7.18
C THR A 230 16.78 3.57 -6.60
N LEU A 231 15.54 3.09 -6.32
CA LEU A 231 15.29 1.73 -5.86
C LEU A 231 15.51 0.68 -6.96
N TRP A 232 15.41 1.04 -8.24
CA TRP A 232 15.40 0.09 -9.36
C TRP A 232 16.58 -0.87 -9.39
N ARG A 233 17.74 -0.42 -8.94
CA ARG A 233 18.95 -1.24 -8.83
C ARG A 233 18.80 -2.44 -7.88
N TRP A 234 17.95 -2.35 -6.84
CA TRP A 234 17.76 -3.42 -5.88
C TRP A 234 16.79 -4.50 -6.33
N LYS A 235 16.09 -4.30 -7.45
CA LYS A 235 15.15 -5.32 -7.94
C LYS A 235 15.81 -6.69 -8.17
N GLU A 236 17.09 -6.72 -8.55
CA GLU A 236 17.85 -7.96 -8.75
C GLU A 236 18.53 -8.45 -7.46
N VAL A 237 19.05 -7.53 -6.66
CA VAL A 237 19.83 -7.83 -5.46
C VAL A 237 18.95 -8.22 -4.28
N ASP A 238 17.88 -7.48 -4.05
CA ASP A 238 16.90 -7.73 -2.98
C ASP A 238 15.48 -7.43 -3.47
N PRO A 239 14.88 -8.37 -4.23
CA PRO A 239 13.57 -8.18 -4.83
C PRO A 239 12.44 -8.04 -3.80
N VAL A 240 12.59 -8.58 -2.59
CA VAL A 240 11.59 -8.44 -1.51
C VAL A 240 11.61 -7.02 -0.97
N MET A 241 12.79 -6.51 -0.61
CA MET A 241 12.96 -5.13 -0.15
C MET A 241 12.49 -4.15 -1.23
N PHE A 242 12.93 -4.34 -2.47
CA PHE A 242 12.51 -3.51 -3.60
C PHE A 242 10.98 -3.45 -3.72
N SER A 243 10.31 -4.61 -3.77
CA SER A 243 8.86 -4.67 -4.03
C SER A 243 8.07 -3.97 -2.94
N PHE A 244 8.31 -4.25 -1.67
CA PHE A 244 7.59 -3.63 -0.57
C PHE A 244 7.87 -2.14 -0.44
N THR A 245 9.13 -1.73 -0.66
CA THR A 245 9.49 -0.30 -0.58
C THR A 245 8.91 0.48 -1.77
N ALA A 246 8.99 -0.05 -2.99
CA ALA A 246 8.46 0.62 -4.17
C ALA A 246 6.93 0.77 -4.11
N ILE A 247 6.21 -0.27 -3.66
CA ILE A 247 4.75 -0.19 -3.45
C ILE A 247 4.42 0.88 -2.41
N ALA A 248 5.09 0.90 -1.26
CA ALA A 248 4.85 1.89 -0.21
C ALA A 248 5.08 3.32 -0.71
N VAL A 249 6.18 3.56 -1.43
CA VAL A 249 6.48 4.88 -2.02
C VAL A 249 5.42 5.29 -3.05
N CYS A 250 4.98 4.37 -3.90
CA CYS A 250 3.93 4.64 -4.88
C CYS A 250 2.57 4.90 -4.20
N PHE A 251 2.24 4.19 -3.12
CA PHE A 251 1.06 4.49 -2.31
C PHE A 251 1.16 5.87 -1.69
N ALA A 252 2.30 6.20 -1.04
CA ALA A 252 2.50 7.50 -0.42
C ALA A 252 2.28 8.64 -1.42
N GLY A 253 2.98 8.59 -2.55
CA GLY A 253 2.84 9.60 -3.60
C GLY A 253 1.43 9.65 -4.20
N GLY A 254 0.84 8.48 -4.50
CA GLY A 254 -0.50 8.38 -5.08
C GLY A 254 -1.58 8.96 -4.16
N PHE A 255 -1.53 8.67 -2.86
CA PHE A 255 -2.48 9.22 -1.89
C PHE A 255 -2.35 10.74 -1.73
N MET A 256 -1.14 11.26 -1.79
CA MET A 256 -0.94 12.71 -1.65
C MET A 256 -1.50 13.50 -2.83
N VAL A 257 -1.42 12.96 -4.05
CA VAL A 257 -1.94 13.62 -5.26
C VAL A 257 -3.40 13.28 -5.57
N SER A 258 -3.98 12.32 -4.84
CA SER A 258 -5.40 11.98 -4.98
C SER A 258 -6.30 12.97 -4.25
N GLY A 259 -7.60 12.96 -4.54
CA GLY A 259 -8.59 13.78 -3.82
C GLY A 259 -8.82 13.33 -2.37
N LEU A 260 -8.41 12.11 -1.99
CA LEU A 260 -8.68 11.52 -0.68
C LEU A 260 -7.52 10.66 -0.18
N MET A 261 -6.95 11.04 0.96
CA MET A 261 -6.01 10.24 1.75
C MET A 261 -6.54 10.11 3.17
N GLN A 262 -6.72 8.89 3.65
CA GLN A 262 -7.15 8.61 5.03
C GLN A 262 -6.02 7.96 5.83
N ASN A 263 -5.86 8.35 7.09
CA ASN A 263 -4.75 7.89 7.94
C ASN A 263 -4.67 6.37 8.05
N TYR A 264 -5.80 5.68 8.09
CA TYR A 264 -5.82 4.21 8.17
C TYR A 264 -5.32 3.50 6.90
N TYR A 265 -5.07 4.21 5.79
CA TYR A 265 -4.36 3.64 4.63
C TYR A 265 -2.90 3.31 4.94
N ALA A 266 -2.35 3.85 6.02
CA ALA A 266 -1.02 3.49 6.50
C ALA A 266 -0.88 1.99 6.86
N ILE A 267 -1.97 1.23 6.99
CA ILE A 267 -1.93 -0.22 7.17
C ILE A 267 -1.16 -0.93 6.04
N TRP A 268 -1.22 -0.42 4.80
CA TRP A 268 -0.54 -1.00 3.64
C TRP A 268 0.97 -0.70 3.61
N PHE A 269 1.49 0.03 4.61
CA PHE A 269 2.94 0.21 4.80
C PHE A 269 3.55 -0.85 5.73
N ILE A 270 2.76 -1.75 6.31
CA ILE A 270 3.26 -2.82 7.20
C ILE A 270 4.34 -3.67 6.51
N PRO A 271 4.20 -4.11 5.24
CA PRO A 271 5.26 -4.87 4.57
C PRO A 271 6.55 -4.07 4.39
N PHE A 272 6.46 -2.76 4.16
CA PHE A 272 7.62 -1.88 4.12
C PHE A 272 8.31 -1.77 5.49
N VAL A 273 7.56 -1.62 6.58
CA VAL A 273 8.13 -1.63 7.94
C VAL A 273 8.95 -2.90 8.18
N LEU A 274 8.43 -4.05 7.77
CA LEU A 274 9.10 -5.34 7.91
C LEU A 274 10.40 -5.45 7.10
N THR A 275 10.63 -4.58 6.11
CA THR A 275 11.92 -4.55 5.39
C THR A 275 13.09 -4.16 6.30
N VAL A 276 12.86 -3.69 7.53
CA VAL A 276 13.92 -3.51 8.54
C VAL A 276 14.74 -4.79 8.76
N CYS A 277 14.17 -5.97 8.49
CA CYS A 277 14.87 -7.25 8.53
C CYS A 277 15.80 -7.48 7.33
N ARG A 278 15.86 -6.58 6.35
CA ARG A 278 16.71 -6.69 5.16
C ARG A 278 17.96 -5.83 5.33
N PRO A 279 19.17 -6.32 4.98
CA PRO A 279 20.45 -5.65 5.26
C PRO A 279 20.54 -4.22 4.71
N ARG A 280 19.93 -3.96 3.57
CA ARG A 280 19.97 -2.66 2.87
C ARG A 280 18.57 -2.09 2.76
N SER A 281 17.90 -1.86 3.89
CA SER A 281 16.56 -1.26 3.92
C SER A 281 16.62 0.24 4.22
N PRO A 282 15.76 1.06 3.60
CA PRO A 282 15.55 2.44 4.03
C PRO A 282 15.11 2.55 5.49
N MET A 283 14.51 1.49 6.04
CA MET A 283 14.11 1.41 7.45
C MET A 283 15.28 1.47 8.45
N HIS A 284 16.54 1.36 8.00
CA HIS A 284 17.70 1.59 8.85
C HIS A 284 18.04 3.08 9.02
N TRP A 285 17.39 3.96 8.28
CA TRP A 285 17.52 5.40 8.49
C TRP A 285 16.58 5.88 9.59
N PRO A 286 17.09 6.55 10.63
CA PRO A 286 16.26 7.07 11.73
C PRO A 286 15.13 7.99 11.24
N VAL A 287 15.38 8.80 10.18
CA VAL A 287 14.36 9.67 9.61
C VAL A 287 13.21 8.90 8.95
N THR A 288 13.48 7.72 8.35
CA THR A 288 12.44 6.85 7.80
C THR A 288 11.59 6.25 8.91
N VAL A 289 12.24 5.77 9.97
CA VAL A 289 11.55 5.23 11.15
C VAL A 289 10.68 6.31 11.79
N LEU A 290 11.23 7.51 11.99
CA LEU A 290 10.49 8.63 12.55
C LEU A 290 9.28 9.00 11.68
N ALA A 291 9.47 9.12 10.35
CA ALA A 291 8.37 9.42 9.43
C ALA A 291 7.26 8.37 9.51
N LEU A 292 7.60 7.08 9.57
CA LEU A 292 6.61 6.02 9.71
C LEU A 292 5.94 6.00 11.08
N LEU A 293 6.68 6.23 12.16
CA LEU A 293 6.08 6.35 13.48
C LEU A 293 5.07 7.49 13.53
N LEU A 294 5.40 8.65 12.96
CA LEU A 294 4.48 9.79 12.87
C LEU A 294 3.31 9.55 11.90
N THR A 295 3.48 8.68 10.92
CA THR A 295 2.41 8.27 10.00
C THR A 295 1.39 7.34 10.68
N VAL A 296 1.85 6.43 11.53
CA VAL A 296 0.99 5.43 12.19
C VAL A 296 0.60 5.81 13.61
N ALA A 297 1.36 6.72 14.23
CA ALA A 297 1.04 7.24 15.55
C ALA A 297 -0.20 8.09 15.47
N ASN A 298 -1.19 7.62 16.11
CA ASN A 298 -2.45 8.31 16.16
C ASN A 298 -2.46 9.41 17.20
N PRO A 299 -3.45 10.30 16.97
CA PRO A 299 -3.89 11.38 17.81
C PRO A 299 -4.28 11.02 19.25
N LEU A 300 -3.80 9.94 19.81
CA LEU A 300 -3.64 9.78 21.26
C LEU A 300 -2.67 10.82 21.85
N TRP A 301 -2.18 11.73 21.02
CA TRP A 301 -1.53 12.94 21.49
C TRP A 301 -2.54 13.73 22.30
N PRO A 302 -2.26 13.98 23.59
CA PRO A 302 -3.13 14.83 24.40
C PRO A 302 -3.24 16.20 23.72
N ALA A 303 -4.44 16.73 23.66
CA ALA A 303 -4.65 18.10 23.18
C ALA A 303 -3.73 19.05 23.96
N THR A 304 -2.95 19.83 23.22
CA THR A 304 -1.99 20.77 23.83
C THR A 304 -2.69 22.02 24.37
N GLY A 305 -3.97 22.21 24.00
CA GLY A 305 -4.73 23.43 24.23
C GLY A 305 -4.40 24.57 23.27
N ASN A 306 -3.45 24.35 22.35
CA ASN A 306 -3.16 25.26 21.25
C ASN A 306 -3.75 24.69 19.95
N ALA A 307 -4.79 25.33 19.43
CA ALA A 307 -5.53 24.85 18.27
C ALA A 307 -4.64 24.60 17.04
N THR A 308 -3.65 25.46 16.80
CA THR A 308 -2.73 25.33 15.67
C THR A 308 -1.84 24.09 15.81
N ILE A 309 -1.31 23.84 17.02
CA ILE A 309 -0.48 22.66 17.27
C ILE A 309 -1.33 21.38 17.16
N ASP A 310 -2.51 21.38 17.76
CA ASP A 310 -3.43 20.23 17.75
C ASP A 310 -3.85 19.91 16.31
N GLU A 311 -4.09 20.90 15.48
CA GLU A 311 -4.40 20.74 14.06
C GLU A 311 -3.20 20.19 13.27
N MET A 312 -1.99 20.72 13.49
CA MET A 312 -0.77 20.20 12.84
C MET A 312 -0.52 18.74 13.22
N VAL A 313 -0.70 18.37 14.47
CA VAL A 313 -0.54 16.99 14.95
C VAL A 313 -1.57 16.07 14.28
N THR A 314 -2.81 16.51 14.14
CA THR A 314 -3.86 15.75 13.45
C THR A 314 -3.51 15.47 11.98
N HIS A 315 -2.82 16.40 11.32
CA HIS A 315 -2.43 16.28 9.91
C HIS A 315 -1.02 15.69 9.70
N MET A 316 -0.31 15.36 10.79
CA MET A 316 1.04 14.79 10.72
C MET A 316 1.17 13.57 9.79
N PRO A 317 0.22 12.60 9.78
CA PRO A 317 0.29 11.50 8.83
C PRO A 317 0.36 11.96 7.37
N GLY A 318 -0.43 12.97 6.97
CA GLY A 318 -0.39 13.53 5.62
C GLY A 318 0.97 14.12 5.27
N PHE A 319 1.57 14.93 6.17
CA PHE A 319 2.91 15.46 5.96
C PHE A 319 3.97 14.38 5.84
N MET A 320 3.84 13.29 6.62
CA MET A 320 4.78 12.16 6.56
C MET A 320 4.62 11.34 5.29
N PHE A 321 3.40 11.15 4.79
CA PHE A 321 3.17 10.52 3.48
C PHE A 321 3.83 11.34 2.35
N MET A 322 3.76 12.66 2.41
CA MET A 322 4.42 13.53 1.45
C MET A 322 5.96 13.47 1.56
N ALA A 323 6.49 13.36 2.77
CA ALA A 323 7.93 13.30 3.01
C ALA A 323 8.55 11.95 2.64
N LEU A 324 7.81 10.84 2.79
CA LEU A 324 8.35 9.49 2.62
C LEU A 324 8.99 9.22 1.25
N PRO A 325 8.40 9.60 0.10
CA PRO A 325 9.04 9.45 -1.20
C PRO A 325 10.39 10.19 -1.29
N LEU A 326 10.47 11.41 -0.74
CA LEU A 326 11.70 12.21 -0.73
C LEU A 326 12.79 11.58 0.16
N ILE A 327 12.39 11.07 1.32
CA ILE A 327 13.30 10.37 2.24
C ILE A 327 13.89 9.12 1.54
N VAL A 328 13.05 8.31 0.90
CA VAL A 328 13.50 7.09 0.22
C VAL A 328 14.34 7.42 -1.02
N ALA A 329 13.98 8.46 -1.78
CA ALA A 329 14.79 8.93 -2.91
C ALA A 329 16.19 9.37 -2.45
N THR A 330 16.26 10.14 -1.37
CA THR A 330 17.51 10.61 -0.78
C THR A 330 18.35 9.45 -0.25
N TRP A 331 17.72 8.51 0.47
CA TRP A 331 18.39 7.29 0.91
C TRP A 331 18.97 6.53 -0.28
N GLY A 332 18.20 6.31 -1.35
CA GLY A 332 18.65 5.61 -2.55
C GLY A 332 19.82 6.30 -3.24
N ALA A 333 19.76 7.64 -3.35
CA ALA A 333 20.88 8.43 -3.90
C ALA A 333 22.17 8.29 -3.06
N VAL A 334 22.06 8.37 -1.73
CA VAL A 334 23.20 8.16 -0.83
C VAL A 334 23.80 6.78 -0.97
N GLN A 335 22.97 5.73 -1.10
CA GLN A 335 23.49 4.37 -1.32
C GLN A 335 24.22 4.26 -2.67
N ILE A 336 23.72 4.91 -3.73
CA ILE A 336 24.40 4.94 -5.04
C ILE A 336 25.77 5.59 -4.94
N VAL A 337 25.90 6.69 -4.19
CA VAL A 337 27.18 7.38 -3.99
C VAL A 337 28.15 6.52 -3.17
N LYS A 338 27.68 5.90 -2.09
CA LYS A 338 28.52 5.02 -1.25
C LYS A 338 29.09 3.83 -2.03
N ASP A 339 28.24 3.13 -2.81
CA ASP A 339 28.71 1.98 -3.59
C ASP A 339 29.70 2.37 -4.70
N ARG A 340 29.71 3.63 -5.15
CA ARG A 340 30.72 4.14 -6.09
C ARG A 340 32.03 4.52 -5.42
N SER A 341 31.99 4.92 -4.14
CA SER A 341 33.16 5.33 -3.37
C SER A 341 33.89 4.17 -2.70
N GLU A 342 33.24 3.03 -2.54
CA GLU A 342 33.84 1.77 -2.08
C GLU A 342 33.98 0.85 -3.31
N PRO A 343 35.04 0.99 -4.15
CA PRO A 343 35.29 0.00 -5.20
C PRO A 343 35.50 -1.34 -4.49
N GLU A 344 34.80 -2.39 -4.98
CA GLU A 344 34.94 -3.76 -4.51
C GLU A 344 36.41 -4.02 -4.20
N ALA A 345 36.70 -4.26 -2.90
CA ALA A 345 37.98 -4.85 -2.53
C ALA A 345 38.08 -6.11 -3.37
N VAL A 346 39.00 -6.12 -4.30
CA VAL A 346 39.29 -7.24 -5.19
C VAL A 346 39.40 -8.44 -4.26
N VAL A 347 38.37 -9.30 -4.28
CA VAL A 347 38.42 -10.60 -3.62
C VAL A 347 39.52 -11.35 -4.39
N GLU A 348 40.73 -11.29 -3.86
CA GLU A 348 41.81 -12.14 -4.37
C GLU A 348 41.29 -13.56 -4.39
N PRO A 349 41.34 -14.23 -5.55
CA PRO A 349 40.85 -15.59 -5.65
C PRO A 349 41.64 -16.44 -4.61
N GLU A 350 40.91 -17.18 -3.79
CA GLU A 350 41.43 -18.09 -2.76
C GLU A 350 42.49 -19.09 -3.30
N SER A 351 42.60 -19.21 -4.61
CA SER A 351 43.57 -20.03 -5.31
C SER A 351 45.06 -19.58 -5.15
N LEU A 352 45.34 -18.39 -4.61
CA LEU A 352 46.69 -17.91 -4.38
C LEU A 352 47.20 -18.06 -2.92
N ARG A 353 46.37 -18.60 -2.02
CA ARG A 353 46.76 -18.84 -0.61
C ARG A 353 47.26 -20.26 -0.32
N SER A 354 47.43 -21.10 -1.34
CA SER A 354 48.03 -22.43 -1.19
C SER A 354 49.44 -22.45 -1.78
N ASN A 355 50.41 -21.97 -1.03
CA ASN A 355 51.79 -22.42 -1.08
C ASN A 355 52.40 -22.30 0.31
#